data_0d6ec749ba41c2bfc63e2e51dbb13e49
#
_entry.id   0d6ec749ba41c2bfc63e2e51dbb13e49
#
_cell.length_a   1.000
_cell.length_b   1.000
_cell.length_c   1.000
_cell.angle_alpha   90.00
_cell.angle_beta   90.00
_cell.angle_gamma   90.00
#
_symmetry.space_group_name_H-M   'P 1'
#
loop_
_entity.id
_entity.type
_entity.pdbx_description
1 polymer ?
#
loop_
_entity_poly.entity_id
_entity_poly.type
_entity_poly.pdbx_seq_one_letter_code
_entity_poly.pdbx_strand_id
1 'polypeptide(L)'
;MKTQNSLRDKNKKITYDGNEMVNILKEIEYILISLHQMGSYFYKKNVSQYEKETTQFIDNSIVCDRLAAIRCALSEKFDGTLGVDDMDDIERACQDIPYWEKPGDYSTVMWVKCKSRMQ
;
A
#
# COMPACT_ATOMS: atom_id res chain seq x y z
N MET A 1 25.09 4.16 0.62
CA MET A 1 24.59 4.22 0.39
C MET A 1 24.05 3.95 -0.43
N LYS A 2 23.63 3.79 -0.79
CA LYS A 2 23.19 3.52 -1.53
C LYS A 2 22.54 4.00 -2.19
N THR A 3 22.32 4.06 -3.00
CA THR A 3 21.74 4.44 -3.64
C THR A 3 20.96 4.47 -4.18
N GLN A 4 20.77 4.45 -4.50
CA GLN A 4 20.06 4.32 -4.91
C GLN A 4 19.23 4.55 -5.72
N ASN A 5 18.92 4.43 -5.84
CA ASN A 5 17.97 4.39 -6.65
C ASN A 5 17.65 5.62 -7.26
N SER A 6 18.07 5.84 -8.34
CA SER A 6 17.77 7.09 -8.91
C SER A 6 16.55 6.95 -9.74
N LEU A 7 15.66 7.90 -9.56
CA LEU A 7 14.44 7.94 -10.35
C LEU A 7 14.74 8.57 -11.70
N ARG A 8 14.00 8.16 -12.70
CA ARG A 8 14.05 8.81 -13.99
C ARG A 8 13.62 10.26 -13.79
N ASP A 9 14.12 11.15 -14.64
CA ASP A 9 13.81 12.58 -14.49
C ASP A 9 12.31 12.84 -14.43
N LYS A 10 11.55 12.13 -15.23
CA LYS A 10 10.10 12.33 -15.24
C LYS A 10 9.45 11.96 -13.92
N ASN A 11 10.10 11.13 -13.12
CA ASN A 11 9.55 10.68 -11.87
C ASN A 11 10.07 11.42 -10.65
N LYS A 12 10.93 12.41 -10.85
CA LYS A 12 11.46 13.16 -9.72
C LYS A 12 10.47 14.14 -9.12
N LYS A 13 9.48 14.53 -9.90
CA LYS A 13 8.42 15.39 -9.42
C LYS A 13 7.12 14.91 -10.03
N ILE A 14 6.14 14.63 -9.19
CA ILE A 14 4.84 14.16 -9.65
C ILE A 14 3.79 15.14 -9.19
N THR A 15 2.93 15.55 -10.10
CA THR A 15 1.87 16.50 -9.77
C THR A 15 0.53 15.78 -9.67
N TYR A 16 -0.20 16.05 -8.63
CA TYR A 16 -1.51 15.46 -8.42
C TYR A 16 -2.55 16.55 -8.27
N ASP A 17 -3.75 16.24 -8.71
CA ASP A 17 -4.88 17.13 -8.52
C ASP A 17 -5.24 17.15 -7.04
N GLY A 18 -5.51 18.35 -6.49
CA GLY A 18 -5.81 18.47 -5.07
C GLY A 18 -7.03 17.67 -4.61
N ASN A 19 -8.09 17.67 -5.42
CA ASN A 19 -9.28 16.93 -5.07
C ASN A 19 -9.01 15.43 -5.05
N GLU A 20 -8.20 14.97 -5.99
CA GLU A 20 -7.81 13.56 -6.02
C GLU A 20 -7.03 13.21 -4.76
N MET A 21 -6.12 14.08 -4.35
CA MET A 21 -5.33 13.82 -3.15
C MET A 21 -6.20 13.82 -1.90
N VAL A 22 -7.18 14.71 -1.82
CA VAL A 22 -8.08 14.72 -0.68
C VAL A 22 -8.87 13.41 -0.60
N ASN A 23 -9.29 12.88 -1.73
CA ASN A 23 -10.02 11.61 -1.72
C ASN A 23 -9.12 10.47 -1.25
N ILE A 24 -7.85 10.49 -1.66
CA ILE A 24 -6.89 9.48 -1.21
C ILE A 24 -6.69 9.61 0.30
N LEU A 25 -6.55 10.84 0.78
CA LEU A 25 -6.35 11.06 2.21
C LEU A 25 -7.54 10.59 3.03
N LYS A 26 -8.76 10.75 2.50
CA LYS A 26 -9.94 10.27 3.21
C LYS A 26 -9.90 8.76 3.38
N GLU A 27 -9.44 8.05 2.37
CA GLU A 27 -9.33 6.60 2.48
C GLU A 27 -8.29 6.21 3.53
N ILE A 28 -7.18 6.92 3.53
CA ILE A 28 -6.13 6.66 4.51
C ILE A 28 -6.64 6.99 5.92
N GLU A 29 -7.35 8.11 6.07
CA GLU A 29 -7.90 8.50 7.36
C GLU A 29 -8.89 7.46 7.88
N TYR A 30 -9.75 6.97 7.01
CA TYR A 30 -10.71 5.97 7.42
C TYR A 30 -10.01 4.76 8.02
N ILE A 31 -9.00 4.25 7.33
CA ILE A 31 -8.29 3.07 7.79
C ILE A 31 -7.50 3.37 9.05
N LEU A 32 -6.74 4.44 9.03
CA LEU A 32 -5.84 4.78 10.13
C LEU A 32 -6.60 5.06 11.42
N ILE A 33 -7.60 5.90 11.34
CA ILE A 33 -8.33 6.29 12.54
C ILE A 33 -9.17 5.12 13.07
N SER A 34 -9.75 4.33 12.17
CA SER A 34 -10.51 3.17 12.61
C SER A 34 -9.63 2.18 13.39
N LEU A 35 -8.45 1.89 12.84
CA LEU A 35 -7.53 0.97 13.53
C LEU A 35 -7.05 1.56 14.85
N HIS A 36 -6.79 2.85 14.87
CA HIS A 36 -6.37 3.52 16.10
C HIS A 36 -7.46 3.45 17.16
N GLN A 37 -8.70 3.68 16.78
CA GLN A 37 -9.81 3.64 17.72
C GLN A 37 -9.99 2.24 18.30
N MET A 38 -9.85 1.22 17.47
CA MET A 38 -9.94 -0.15 17.97
C MET A 38 -8.84 -0.45 18.97
N GLY A 39 -7.62 -0.05 18.64
CA GLY A 39 -6.50 -0.27 19.54
C GLY A 39 -6.69 0.44 20.88
N SER A 40 -7.13 1.69 20.82
CA SER A 40 -7.33 2.48 22.04
C SER A 40 -8.46 1.92 22.90
N TYR A 41 -9.56 1.53 22.26
CA TYR A 41 -10.69 1.03 23.00
C TYR A 41 -10.38 -0.28 23.72
N PHE A 42 -9.67 -1.20 23.05
CA PHE A 42 -9.40 -2.49 23.62
C PHE A 42 -8.10 -2.59 24.41
N TYR A 43 -7.37 -1.47 24.52
CA TYR A 43 -6.06 -1.49 25.17
C TYR A 43 -6.14 -2.16 26.53
N LYS A 44 -5.46 -3.30 26.67
CA LYS A 44 -5.42 -4.09 27.91
C LYS A 44 -6.78 -4.51 28.45
N LYS A 45 -7.82 -4.42 27.64
CA LYS A 45 -9.14 -4.83 28.10
C LYS A 45 -9.49 -6.23 27.66
N ASN A 46 -9.47 -6.47 26.37
CA ASN A 46 -9.89 -7.77 25.86
C ASN A 46 -9.14 -8.05 24.57
N VAL A 47 -8.03 -8.77 24.70
CA VAL A 47 -7.17 -9.06 23.56
C VAL A 47 -7.90 -9.90 22.52
N SER A 48 -8.66 -10.88 22.95
CA SER A 48 -9.38 -11.73 22.03
C SER A 48 -10.38 -10.93 21.20
N GLN A 49 -11.10 -10.01 21.85
CA GLN A 49 -12.07 -9.20 21.13
C GLN A 49 -11.37 -8.23 20.20
N TYR A 50 -10.24 -7.70 20.62
CA TYR A 50 -9.46 -6.81 19.78
C TYR A 50 -9.03 -7.51 18.50
N GLU A 51 -8.52 -8.72 18.64
CA GLU A 51 -8.06 -9.47 17.48
C GLU A 51 -9.21 -9.75 16.52
N LYS A 52 -10.35 -10.12 17.07
CA LYS A 52 -11.51 -10.42 16.26
C LYS A 52 -12.03 -9.19 15.53
N GLU A 53 -12.16 -8.07 16.25
CA GLU A 53 -12.67 -6.84 15.64
C GLU A 53 -11.72 -6.32 14.56
N THR A 54 -10.42 -6.42 14.81
CA THR A 54 -9.45 -5.95 13.88
C THR A 54 -9.49 -6.77 12.59
N THR A 55 -9.54 -8.09 12.72
CA THR A 55 -9.60 -8.96 11.55
C THR A 55 -10.88 -8.72 10.78
N GLN A 56 -12.01 -8.61 11.49
CA GLN A 56 -13.27 -8.35 10.83
C GLN A 56 -13.27 -7.00 10.11
N PHE A 57 -12.64 -6.00 10.71
CA PHE A 57 -12.56 -4.69 10.07
C PHE A 57 -11.77 -4.79 8.76
N ILE A 58 -10.62 -5.47 8.81
CA ILE A 58 -9.79 -5.59 7.62
C ILE A 58 -10.55 -6.29 6.50
N ASP A 59 -11.25 -7.36 6.85
CA ASP A 59 -11.97 -8.13 5.84
C ASP A 59 -13.24 -7.43 5.35
N ASN A 60 -14.07 -7.00 6.29
CA ASN A 60 -15.38 -6.47 5.91
C ASN A 60 -15.33 -5.07 5.31
N SER A 61 -14.31 -4.30 5.69
CA SER A 61 -14.17 -2.97 5.14
C SER A 61 -13.25 -2.96 3.92
N ILE A 62 -12.88 -4.16 3.44
CA ILE A 62 -12.04 -4.33 2.26
C ILE A 62 -10.80 -3.44 2.30
N VAL A 63 -10.10 -3.48 3.44
CA VAL A 63 -8.94 -2.62 3.64
C VAL A 63 -7.89 -2.83 2.56
N CYS A 64 -7.65 -4.09 2.18
CA CYS A 64 -6.64 -4.36 1.16
C CYS A 64 -7.04 -3.78 -0.19
N ASP A 65 -8.33 -3.85 -0.53
CA ASP A 65 -8.78 -3.27 -1.79
C ASP A 65 -8.66 -1.75 -1.75
N ARG A 66 -8.95 -1.13 -0.60
CA ARG A 66 -8.80 0.31 -0.46
C ARG A 66 -7.33 0.73 -0.60
N LEU A 67 -6.43 -0.04 0.02
CA LEU A 67 -5.01 0.26 -0.08
C LEU A 67 -4.50 0.06 -1.51
N ALA A 68 -5.00 -0.97 -2.19
CA ALA A 68 -4.63 -1.20 -3.57
C ALA A 68 -5.07 -0.04 -4.46
N ALA A 69 -6.28 0.49 -4.21
CA ALA A 69 -6.77 1.62 -4.98
C ALA A 69 -5.93 2.87 -4.73
N ILE A 70 -5.52 3.08 -3.46
CA ILE A 70 -4.63 4.18 -3.12
C ILE A 70 -3.31 4.05 -3.86
N ARG A 71 -2.74 2.85 -3.83
CA ARG A 71 -1.48 2.61 -4.51
C ARG A 71 -1.60 2.88 -6.01
N CYS A 72 -2.70 2.43 -6.61
CA CYS A 72 -2.91 2.66 -8.04
C CYS A 72 -3.02 4.13 -8.35
N ALA A 73 -3.77 4.87 -7.54
CA ALA A 73 -3.95 6.29 -7.78
C ALA A 73 -2.63 7.04 -7.68
N LEU A 74 -1.78 6.63 -6.75
CA LEU A 74 -0.50 7.30 -6.58
C LEU A 74 0.51 6.89 -7.65
N SER A 75 0.51 5.62 -8.03
CA SER A 75 1.54 5.13 -8.93
C SER A 75 1.26 5.37 -10.41
N GLU A 76 0.00 5.57 -10.77
CA GLU A 76 -0.30 5.65 -12.20
C GLU A 76 0.26 6.91 -12.88
N LYS A 77 0.63 7.91 -12.11
CA LYS A 77 1.23 9.09 -12.71
C LYS A 77 2.73 8.96 -12.93
N PHE A 78 3.31 7.88 -12.45
CA PHE A 78 4.72 7.66 -12.67
C PHE A 78 4.95 7.12 -14.06
N ASP A 79 6.08 7.50 -14.65
CA ASP A 79 6.50 6.97 -15.94
C ASP A 79 6.94 5.53 -15.70
N GLY A 80 6.30 4.60 -16.37
CA GLY A 80 6.56 3.18 -16.18
C GLY A 80 7.61 2.58 -17.12
N THR A 81 8.42 3.41 -17.73
CA THR A 81 9.43 2.91 -18.65
C THR A 81 10.40 1.99 -17.91
N LEU A 82 10.67 0.84 -18.47
CA LEU A 82 11.57 -0.12 -17.86
C LEU A 82 13.02 0.26 -18.09
N GLY A 83 13.83 0.01 -17.07
CA GLY A 83 15.25 0.24 -17.17
C GLY A 83 15.96 -0.97 -17.73
N VAL A 84 17.28 -0.94 -17.68
CA VAL A 84 18.07 -2.06 -18.18
C VAL A 84 17.87 -3.32 -17.35
N ASP A 85 17.38 -3.15 -16.13
CA ASP A 85 17.10 -4.26 -15.23
C ASP A 85 15.70 -4.82 -15.46
N ASP A 86 14.99 -4.32 -16.48
CA ASP A 86 13.66 -4.78 -16.82
C ASP A 86 12.62 -4.44 -15.76
N MET A 87 12.90 -3.43 -14.95
CA MET A 87 11.96 -2.95 -13.94
C MET A 87 11.71 -1.46 -14.14
N ASP A 88 10.51 -1.00 -13.77
CA ASP A 88 10.28 0.43 -13.74
C ASP A 88 10.76 0.97 -12.39
N ASP A 89 10.69 2.28 -12.22
CA ASP A 89 11.23 2.91 -11.02
C ASP A 89 10.55 2.44 -9.74
N ILE A 90 9.24 2.25 -9.78
CA ILE A 90 8.52 1.84 -8.58
C ILE A 90 8.88 0.41 -8.21
N GLU A 91 8.93 -0.49 -9.19
CA GLU A 91 9.31 -1.87 -8.92
C GLU A 91 10.68 -1.92 -8.29
N ARG A 92 11.61 -1.14 -8.84
CA ARG A 92 12.98 -1.15 -8.35
C ARG A 92 13.04 -0.63 -6.91
N ALA A 93 12.26 0.42 -6.63
CA ALA A 93 12.26 1.00 -5.29
C ALA A 93 11.68 0.04 -4.27
N CYS A 94 10.76 -0.81 -4.69
CA CYS A 94 10.06 -1.71 -3.78
C CYS A 94 10.68 -3.08 -3.63
N GLN A 95 11.73 -3.38 -4.42
CA GLN A 95 12.20 -4.76 -4.44
C GLN A 95 12.83 -5.24 -3.14
N ASP A 96 13.25 -4.33 -2.28
CA ASP A 96 13.88 -4.73 -1.03
C ASP A 96 12.94 -4.65 0.18
N ILE A 97 11.67 -4.43 -0.04
CA ILE A 97 10.73 -4.37 1.07
C ILE A 97 10.57 -5.76 1.67
N PRO A 98 10.77 -5.91 2.97
CA PRO A 98 10.67 -7.24 3.61
C PRO A 98 9.23 -7.59 3.91
N TYR A 99 8.48 -7.97 2.89
CA TYR A 99 7.07 -8.31 3.07
C TYR A 99 6.90 -9.48 4.03
N TRP A 100 5.76 -9.54 4.67
CA TRP A 100 5.42 -10.68 5.51
C TRP A 100 5.30 -11.92 4.64
N GLU A 101 5.78 -13.03 5.16
CA GLU A 101 5.69 -14.28 4.47
C GLU A 101 5.14 -15.35 5.40
N LYS A 102 4.42 -16.28 4.84
CA LYS A 102 3.89 -17.38 5.60
C LYS A 102 5.04 -18.20 6.19
N PRO A 103 4.93 -18.61 7.43
CA PRO A 103 5.96 -19.46 8.02
C PRO A 103 6.09 -20.78 7.28
N GLY A 104 7.26 -21.35 7.28
CA GLY A 104 7.48 -22.64 6.66
C GLY A 104 8.02 -22.48 5.27
N ASP A 105 7.59 -23.37 4.39
CA ASP A 105 8.14 -23.42 3.05
C ASP A 105 7.38 -22.61 2.01
N TYR A 106 6.39 -21.86 2.44
CA TYR A 106 5.62 -21.06 1.50
C TYR A 106 6.48 -19.90 1.04
N SER A 107 6.65 -19.76 -0.21
CA SER A 107 7.52 -18.70 -0.70
C SER A 107 6.94 -17.87 -1.82
N THR A 108 5.73 -18.06 -2.17
CA THR A 108 5.17 -17.32 -3.28
C THR A 108 4.88 -15.89 -2.91
N VAL A 109 5.41 -15.00 -3.68
CA VAL A 109 5.11 -13.61 -3.49
C VAL A 109 4.49 -13.09 -4.74
N MET A 110 3.30 -12.57 -4.61
CA MET A 110 2.61 -12.02 -5.76
C MET A 110 2.74 -10.54 -5.79
N TRP A 111 3.45 -10.05 -6.75
CA TRP A 111 3.50 -8.62 -6.96
C TRP A 111 2.35 -8.27 -7.87
N VAL A 112 1.38 -7.60 -7.33
CA VAL A 112 0.19 -7.27 -8.09
C VAL A 112 0.31 -5.88 -8.65
N LYS A 113 0.37 -5.79 -9.95
CA LYS A 113 0.45 -4.50 -10.57
C LYS A 113 -0.88 -3.80 -10.53
N CYS A 114 -0.81 -2.51 -10.62
CA CYS A 114 -2.00 -1.70 -10.60
C CYS A 114 -2.79 -1.87 -11.86
N LYS A 115 -3.94 -2.48 -11.71
CA LYS A 115 -4.77 -2.64 -12.83
C LYS A 115 -6.11 -2.17 -12.54
N SER A 116 -6.17 -1.25 -11.69
CA SER A 116 -7.38 -0.80 -11.14
C SER A 116 -8.34 -0.42 -12.10
N ARG A 117 -7.76 -0.09 -13.10
CA ARG A 117 -8.62 0.38 -13.88
C ARG A 117 -9.43 -0.60 -14.33
N MET A 118 -9.07 -1.65 -14.22
CA MET A 118 -9.82 -2.55 -14.66
C MET A 118 -10.77 -2.90 -14.00
N GLN A 119 -11.12 -2.67 -13.76
CA GLN A 119 -11.93 -2.90 -13.05
C GLN A 119 -12.53 -2.92 -13.06
#